data_e750d1e90a393fed2161d8a93329282d
#
_entry.id   e750d1e90a393fed2161d8a93329282d
#
_cell.length_a   1.000
_cell.length_b   1.000
_cell.length_c   1.000
_cell.angle_alpha   90.00
_cell.angle_beta   90.00
_cell.angle_gamma   90.00
#
_symmetry.space_group_name_H-M   'P 1'
#
loop_
_entity.id
_entity.type
_entity.pdbx_description
1 polymer ?
#
loop_
_entity_poly.entity_id
_entity_poly.type
_entity_poly.pdbx_seq_one_letter_code
_entity_poly.pdbx_strand_id
1 'polypeptide(L)'
;MAGSGAAGWIFIKAKGILHFPFGGYPLGAKGGVDVALDLFEHNAKAYRAAAAMLARYGKAAVVHPTGTGKSYIAFKLIEDHPDAAFLWLSPSEYIFKTQLESLQKQEPNFPLENVRFYTYAKLLFFTEEQLAEIAALHPAYIIMDEFHRAGAEHWGERVQKLLALCPDAKLLGLTATNVRYLDNNRDMAEELFDGRIASEMTLSEAIVRGVLPA
;
A
#
# COMPACT_ATOMS: atom_id res chain seq x y z
N MET A 1 -22.64 -31.33 -19.74
CA MET A 1 -21.98 -31.45 -18.43
C MET A 1 -20.88 -30.37 -18.38
N ALA A 2 -21.18 -29.28 -17.77
CA ALA A 2 -20.26 -28.12 -17.67
C ALA A 2 -19.57 -28.19 -16.33
N GLY A 3 -18.25 -28.36 -16.34
CA GLY A 3 -17.41 -28.31 -15.15
C GLY A 3 -17.10 -26.88 -14.80
N SER A 4 -17.56 -26.43 -13.63
CA SER A 4 -17.21 -25.15 -13.01
C SER A 4 -15.73 -25.17 -12.58
N GLY A 5 -14.87 -24.51 -13.34
CA GLY A 5 -13.48 -24.29 -12.96
C GLY A 5 -13.42 -23.19 -11.93
N ALA A 6 -13.32 -23.56 -10.65
CA ALA A 6 -12.88 -22.63 -9.61
C ALA A 6 -11.44 -22.21 -9.93
N ALA A 7 -11.20 -20.91 -10.15
CA ALA A 7 -9.87 -20.37 -10.32
C ALA A 7 -9.11 -20.55 -8.99
N GLY A 8 -8.35 -21.63 -8.89
CA GLY A 8 -7.49 -21.92 -7.77
C GLY A 8 -6.34 -20.93 -7.74
N TRP A 9 -6.21 -20.23 -6.66
CA TRP A 9 -5.04 -19.40 -6.35
C TRP A 9 -3.83 -20.32 -6.21
N ILE A 10 -2.99 -20.40 -7.23
CA ILE A 10 -1.73 -21.14 -7.15
C ILE A 10 -0.70 -20.19 -6.54
N PHE A 11 -0.46 -20.37 -5.25
CA PHE A 11 0.70 -19.79 -4.58
C PHE A 11 1.96 -20.51 -5.07
N ILE A 12 2.61 -20.01 -6.11
CA ILE A 12 3.93 -20.50 -6.47
C ILE A 12 4.92 -19.90 -5.48
N LYS A 13 5.31 -20.71 -4.51
CA LYS A 13 6.36 -20.43 -3.53
C LYS A 13 7.72 -20.58 -4.20
N ALA A 14 8.03 -19.73 -5.17
CA ALA A 14 9.37 -19.62 -5.73
C ALA A 14 10.05 -18.38 -5.15
N LYS A 15 10.99 -18.59 -4.23
CA LYS A 15 11.88 -17.57 -3.66
C LYS A 15 11.21 -16.31 -3.08
N GLY A 16 10.07 -16.49 -2.42
CA GLY A 16 9.48 -15.44 -1.55
C GLY A 16 8.88 -14.24 -2.26
N ILE A 17 8.61 -14.25 -3.53
CA ILE A 17 7.86 -13.25 -4.28
C ILE A 17 6.42 -13.75 -4.39
N LEU A 18 5.44 -12.98 -3.90
CA LEU A 18 4.04 -13.17 -4.28
C LEU A 18 3.92 -12.73 -5.73
N HIS A 19 4.10 -13.66 -6.65
CA HIS A 19 3.76 -13.49 -8.04
C HIS A 19 2.26 -13.75 -8.18
N PHE A 20 1.49 -12.73 -8.51
CA PHE A 20 0.20 -12.94 -9.13
C PHE A 20 0.47 -13.38 -10.58
N PRO A 21 -0.07 -14.51 -11.05
CA PRO A 21 0.23 -14.97 -12.40
C PRO A 21 -0.27 -13.94 -13.41
N PHE A 22 0.61 -13.54 -14.33
CA PHE A 22 0.22 -12.90 -15.57
C PHE A 22 -0.55 -13.91 -16.41
N GLY A 23 -1.85 -13.98 -16.21
CA GLY A 23 -2.78 -14.64 -17.11
C GLY A 23 -3.59 -13.55 -17.77
N GLY A 24 -3.32 -13.27 -19.04
CA GLY A 24 -4.11 -12.33 -19.81
C GLY A 24 -5.57 -12.76 -19.81
N TYR A 25 -6.43 -11.97 -19.20
CA TYR A 25 -7.86 -12.07 -19.43
C TYR A 25 -8.18 -11.45 -20.78
N PRO A 26 -9.08 -12.06 -21.58
CA PRO A 26 -9.48 -11.51 -22.84
C PRO A 26 -10.18 -10.16 -22.62
N LEU A 27 -9.69 -9.14 -23.32
CA LEU A 27 -10.38 -7.87 -23.50
C LEU A 27 -11.77 -8.13 -24.10
N GLY A 28 -12.82 -8.03 -23.27
CA GLY A 28 -14.17 -8.15 -23.79
C GLY A 28 -15.23 -8.44 -22.75
N ALA A 29 -15.56 -7.45 -21.91
CA ALA A 29 -16.94 -7.28 -21.41
C ALA A 29 -17.11 -5.86 -20.89
N LYS A 30 -17.46 -4.92 -21.76
CA LYS A 30 -18.11 -3.67 -21.37
C LYS A 30 -19.50 -4.04 -20.84
N GLY A 31 -19.71 -3.84 -19.54
CA GLY A 31 -21.02 -4.07 -18.91
C GLY A 31 -20.90 -4.40 -17.43
N GLY A 32 -19.97 -3.80 -16.70
CA GLY A 32 -19.91 -3.87 -15.25
C GLY A 32 -20.54 -2.61 -14.65
N VAL A 33 -21.43 -2.77 -13.71
CA VAL A 33 -21.81 -1.72 -12.77
C VAL A 33 -20.52 -1.22 -12.13
N ASP A 34 -20.24 0.04 -12.30
CA ASP A 34 -19.05 0.72 -11.74
C ASP A 34 -19.26 0.80 -10.22
N VAL A 35 -18.94 -0.25 -9.49
CA VAL A 35 -19.01 -0.26 -8.03
C VAL A 35 -17.69 0.31 -7.55
N ALA A 36 -17.65 1.65 -7.42
CA ALA A 36 -16.52 2.33 -6.83
C ALA A 36 -16.39 1.95 -5.35
N LEU A 37 -15.16 1.68 -4.91
CA LEU A 37 -14.85 1.36 -3.51
C LEU A 37 -15.37 2.47 -2.58
N ASP A 38 -16.35 2.14 -1.73
CA ASP A 38 -16.96 3.09 -0.80
C ASP A 38 -16.10 3.24 0.45
N LEU A 39 -15.62 4.44 0.69
CA LEU A 39 -14.80 4.78 1.84
C LEU A 39 -15.64 5.36 2.97
N PHE A 40 -15.35 4.97 4.20
CA PHE A 40 -15.84 5.74 5.34
C PHE A 40 -15.46 7.22 5.22
N GLU A 41 -16.30 8.12 5.71
CA GLU A 41 -16.16 9.56 5.51
C GLU A 41 -14.76 10.08 5.90
N HIS A 42 -14.20 9.62 7.03
CA HIS A 42 -12.86 10.03 7.46
C HIS A 42 -11.77 9.56 6.49
N ASN A 43 -11.89 8.34 5.93
CA ASN A 43 -10.96 7.82 4.92
C ASN A 43 -11.13 8.51 3.58
N ALA A 44 -12.36 8.87 3.19
CA ALA A 44 -12.61 9.65 1.98
C ALA A 44 -11.99 11.05 2.07
N LYS A 45 -12.07 11.71 3.23
CA LYS A 45 -11.38 12.98 3.47
C LYS A 45 -9.86 12.84 3.40
N ALA A 46 -9.33 11.82 4.07
CA ALA A 46 -7.89 11.54 4.06
C ALA A 46 -7.38 11.19 2.65
N TYR A 47 -8.14 10.40 1.89
CA TYR A 47 -7.83 10.07 0.50
C TYR A 47 -7.73 11.32 -0.39
N ARG A 48 -8.74 12.19 -0.35
CA ARG A 48 -8.73 13.44 -1.16
C ARG A 48 -7.52 14.32 -0.83
N ALA A 49 -7.19 14.46 0.46
CA ALA A 49 -6.03 15.22 0.89
C ALA A 49 -4.71 14.57 0.43
N ALA A 50 -4.59 13.24 0.55
CA ALA A 50 -3.42 12.50 0.10
C ALA A 50 -3.26 12.56 -1.42
N ALA A 51 -4.33 12.39 -2.20
CA ALA A 51 -4.29 12.47 -3.65
C ALA A 51 -3.85 13.85 -4.14
N ALA A 52 -4.39 14.92 -3.54
CA ALA A 52 -3.97 16.29 -3.85
C ALA A 52 -2.49 16.54 -3.51
N MET A 53 -2.02 16.02 -2.38
CA MET A 53 -0.64 16.15 -1.95
C MET A 53 0.32 15.34 -2.84
N LEU A 54 -0.04 14.11 -3.22
CA LEU A 54 0.69 13.28 -4.18
C LEU A 54 0.79 13.95 -5.56
N ALA A 55 -0.30 14.56 -6.02
CA ALA A 55 -0.30 15.28 -7.30
C ALA A 55 0.66 16.47 -7.29
N ARG A 56 0.72 17.20 -6.16
CA ARG A 56 1.52 18.43 -6.05
C ARG A 56 2.98 18.19 -5.70
N TYR A 57 3.25 17.21 -4.83
CA TYR A 57 4.57 17.06 -4.21
C TYR A 57 5.19 15.67 -4.41
N GLY A 58 4.46 14.72 -4.96
CA GLY A 58 4.91 13.34 -5.11
C GLY A 58 4.95 12.52 -3.82
N LYS A 59 4.67 13.12 -2.66
CA LYS A 59 4.73 12.46 -1.35
C LYS A 59 3.52 12.84 -0.50
N ALA A 60 2.95 11.87 0.22
CA ALA A 60 1.90 12.08 1.20
C ALA A 60 1.89 10.99 2.27
N ALA A 61 1.72 11.37 3.53
CA ALA A 61 1.54 10.44 4.65
C ALA A 61 0.15 10.59 5.27
N VAL A 62 -0.43 9.47 5.73
CA VAL A 62 -1.66 9.43 6.53
C VAL A 62 -1.33 8.78 7.86
N VAL A 63 -1.57 9.49 8.95
CA VAL A 63 -1.29 9.07 10.32
C VAL A 63 -2.61 8.90 11.07
N HIS A 64 -3.18 7.70 11.04
CA HIS A 64 -4.45 7.36 11.67
C HIS A 64 -4.29 6.12 12.55
N PRO A 65 -5.01 5.98 13.67
CA PRO A 65 -4.92 4.81 14.56
C PRO A 65 -5.18 3.49 13.84
N THR A 66 -4.67 2.41 14.41
CA THR A 66 -4.99 1.04 13.94
C THR A 66 -6.51 0.81 14.03
N GLY A 67 -7.07 0.11 13.04
CA GLY A 67 -8.51 -0.18 12.98
C GLY A 67 -9.35 0.87 12.26
N THR A 68 -8.80 2.02 11.87
CA THR A 68 -9.54 3.07 11.13
C THR A 68 -9.71 2.78 9.63
N GLY A 69 -9.20 1.66 9.12
CA GLY A 69 -9.33 1.30 7.70
C GLY A 69 -8.35 2.04 6.78
N LYS A 70 -7.16 2.45 7.26
CA LYS A 70 -6.14 3.16 6.44
C LYS A 70 -5.81 2.49 5.12
N SER A 71 -5.75 1.15 5.08
CA SER A 71 -5.45 0.39 3.86
C SER A 71 -6.43 0.65 2.71
N TYR A 72 -7.68 0.98 3.04
CA TYR A 72 -8.68 1.33 2.04
C TYR A 72 -8.37 2.63 1.29
N ILE A 73 -7.60 3.53 1.89
CA ILE A 73 -7.06 4.73 1.21
C ILE A 73 -6.12 4.32 0.07
N ALA A 74 -5.25 3.33 0.32
CA ALA A 74 -4.35 2.80 -0.70
C ALA A 74 -5.10 1.99 -1.76
N PHE A 75 -6.09 1.18 -1.38
CA PHE A 75 -6.93 0.48 -2.36
C PHE A 75 -7.70 1.46 -3.25
N LYS A 76 -8.22 2.55 -2.70
CA LYS A 76 -8.86 3.60 -3.50
C LYS A 76 -7.90 4.26 -4.49
N LEU A 77 -6.65 4.47 -4.09
CA LEU A 77 -5.61 4.99 -5.00
C LEU A 77 -5.33 4.01 -6.15
N ILE A 78 -5.31 2.71 -5.87
CA ILE A 78 -5.14 1.66 -6.90
C ILE A 78 -6.34 1.66 -7.85
N GLU A 79 -7.56 1.70 -7.34
CA GLU A 79 -8.79 1.73 -8.12
C GLU A 79 -8.84 2.92 -9.08
N ASP A 80 -8.47 4.12 -8.59
CA ASP A 80 -8.50 5.34 -9.38
C ASP A 80 -7.36 5.42 -10.43
N HIS A 81 -6.37 4.50 -10.38
CA HIS A 81 -5.23 4.46 -11.29
C HIS A 81 -4.99 3.04 -11.83
N PRO A 82 -5.95 2.45 -12.57
CA PRO A 82 -5.91 1.04 -12.98
C PRO A 82 -4.74 0.70 -13.92
N ASP A 83 -4.24 1.69 -14.66
CA ASP A 83 -3.13 1.50 -15.61
C ASP A 83 -1.75 1.78 -14.96
N ALA A 84 -1.70 2.22 -13.72
CA ALA A 84 -0.46 2.53 -13.02
C ALA A 84 0.13 1.28 -12.36
N ALA A 85 1.45 1.13 -12.39
CA ALA A 85 2.14 0.11 -11.61
C ALA A 85 2.33 0.56 -10.16
N PHE A 86 1.98 -0.32 -9.22
CA PHE A 86 2.11 -0.10 -7.78
C PHE A 86 3.11 -1.06 -7.15
N LEU A 87 3.90 -0.51 -6.25
CA LEU A 87 4.72 -1.27 -5.32
C LEU A 87 4.17 -1.07 -3.91
N TRP A 88 3.81 -2.15 -3.20
CA TRP A 88 3.31 -2.08 -1.83
C TRP A 88 4.32 -2.73 -0.88
N LEU A 89 4.83 -1.93 0.05
CA LEU A 89 5.74 -2.35 1.11
C LEU A 89 4.98 -2.45 2.44
N SER A 90 5.12 -3.56 3.14
CA SER A 90 4.44 -3.81 4.42
C SER A 90 5.38 -4.50 5.42
N PRO A 91 5.11 -4.40 6.73
CA PRO A 91 5.89 -5.12 7.73
C PRO A 91 5.85 -6.63 7.61
N SER A 92 4.72 -7.20 7.17
CA SER A 92 4.56 -8.66 7.05
C SER A 92 3.55 -9.06 5.97
N GLU A 93 3.73 -10.27 5.44
CA GLU A 93 2.79 -10.87 4.51
C GLU A 93 1.41 -11.11 5.16
N TYR A 94 1.38 -11.41 6.45
CA TYR A 94 0.15 -11.65 7.20
C TYR A 94 -0.76 -10.41 7.24
N ILE A 95 -0.19 -9.23 7.51
CA ILE A 95 -0.93 -7.97 7.54
C ILE A 95 -1.57 -7.72 6.17
N PHE A 96 -0.79 -7.79 5.11
CA PHE A 96 -1.29 -7.58 3.75
C PHE A 96 -2.37 -8.60 3.38
N LYS A 97 -2.14 -9.88 3.68
CA LYS A 97 -3.13 -10.94 3.44
C LYS A 97 -4.46 -10.66 4.13
N THR A 98 -4.44 -10.25 5.41
CA THR A 98 -5.64 -9.90 6.16
C THR A 98 -6.36 -8.69 5.55
N GLN A 99 -5.63 -7.69 5.08
CA GLN A 99 -6.18 -6.53 4.38
C GLN A 99 -6.84 -6.93 3.06
N LEU A 100 -6.20 -7.81 2.28
CA LEU A 100 -6.76 -8.35 1.05
C LEU A 100 -8.02 -9.20 1.29
N GLU A 101 -8.01 -10.07 2.28
CA GLU A 101 -9.18 -10.87 2.65
C GLU A 101 -10.37 -9.99 3.05
N SER A 102 -10.11 -8.89 3.75
CA SER A 102 -11.12 -7.89 4.10
C SER A 102 -11.67 -7.18 2.86
N LEU A 103 -10.80 -6.75 1.95
CA LEU A 103 -11.18 -6.13 0.69
C LEU A 103 -12.02 -7.08 -0.17
N GLN A 104 -11.57 -8.32 -0.36
CA GLN A 104 -12.25 -9.30 -1.20
C GLN A 104 -13.63 -9.72 -0.69
N LYS A 105 -13.90 -9.58 0.62
CA LYS A 105 -15.25 -9.78 1.17
C LYS A 105 -16.22 -8.68 0.74
N GLN A 106 -15.74 -7.47 0.51
CA GLN A 106 -16.55 -6.33 0.08
C GLN A 106 -16.57 -6.22 -1.44
N GLU A 107 -15.40 -6.37 -2.07
CA GLU A 107 -15.18 -6.24 -3.51
C GLU A 107 -14.44 -7.47 -4.06
N PRO A 108 -15.15 -8.58 -4.34
CA PRO A 108 -14.54 -9.85 -4.76
C PRO A 108 -13.71 -9.76 -6.04
N ASN A 109 -14.01 -8.81 -6.90
CA ASN A 109 -13.37 -8.63 -8.21
C ASN A 109 -12.44 -7.42 -8.27
N PHE A 110 -12.00 -6.91 -7.10
CA PHE A 110 -11.10 -5.77 -7.06
C PHE A 110 -9.80 -6.07 -7.81
N PRO A 111 -9.40 -5.24 -8.81
CA PRO A 111 -8.22 -5.49 -9.62
C PRO A 111 -6.93 -5.20 -8.83
N LEU A 112 -6.01 -6.17 -8.82
CA LEU A 112 -4.70 -6.06 -8.14
C LEU A 112 -3.54 -6.51 -9.05
N GLU A 113 -3.79 -6.72 -10.33
CA GLU A 113 -2.80 -7.23 -11.30
C GLU A 113 -1.62 -6.26 -11.46
N ASN A 114 -1.86 -4.98 -11.24
CA ASN A 114 -0.88 -3.91 -11.33
C ASN A 114 -0.11 -3.66 -10.03
N VAL A 115 -0.36 -4.46 -8.96
CA VAL A 115 0.31 -4.33 -7.66
C VAL A 115 1.38 -5.40 -7.48
N ARG A 116 2.58 -4.98 -7.05
CA ARG A 116 3.65 -5.85 -6.55
C ARG A 116 3.84 -5.63 -5.07
N PHE A 117 3.83 -6.73 -4.33
CA PHE A 117 3.88 -6.70 -2.88
C PHE A 117 5.19 -7.27 -2.34
N TYR A 118 5.83 -6.54 -1.42
CA TYR A 118 7.02 -6.98 -0.69
C TYR A 118 6.94 -6.60 0.79
N THR A 119 7.62 -7.38 1.62
CA THR A 119 7.83 -6.98 3.02
C THR A 119 9.13 -6.21 3.15
N TYR A 120 9.22 -5.29 4.14
CA TYR A 120 10.47 -4.60 4.45
C TYR A 120 11.60 -5.58 4.77
N ALA A 121 11.30 -6.63 5.54
CA ALA A 121 12.26 -7.67 5.89
C ALA A 121 12.82 -8.40 4.67
N LYS A 122 12.03 -8.55 3.61
CA LYS A 122 12.45 -9.23 2.40
C LYS A 122 13.44 -8.41 1.59
N LEU A 123 13.30 -7.09 1.59
CA LEU A 123 14.25 -6.20 0.89
C LEU A 123 15.68 -6.38 1.39
N LEU A 124 15.90 -6.81 2.65
CA LEU A 124 17.22 -7.10 3.19
C LEU A 124 17.98 -8.16 2.41
N PHE A 125 17.26 -9.15 1.91
CA PHE A 125 17.84 -10.32 1.24
C PHE A 125 17.96 -10.14 -0.27
N PHE A 126 17.49 -8.99 -0.81
CA PHE A 126 17.59 -8.73 -2.22
C PHE A 126 18.99 -8.27 -2.60
N THR A 127 19.49 -8.80 -3.72
CA THR A 127 20.72 -8.30 -4.34
C THR A 127 20.46 -6.94 -5.02
N GLU A 128 21.52 -6.28 -5.46
CA GLU A 128 21.40 -5.03 -6.22
C GLU A 128 20.64 -5.24 -7.52
N GLU A 129 20.90 -6.36 -8.19
CA GLU A 129 20.22 -6.74 -9.44
C GLU A 129 18.71 -6.94 -9.20
N GLN A 130 18.32 -7.58 -8.09
CA GLN A 130 16.92 -7.77 -7.75
C GLN A 130 16.21 -6.45 -7.40
N LEU A 131 16.89 -5.52 -6.74
CA LEU A 131 16.34 -4.18 -6.52
C LEU A 131 16.18 -3.41 -7.84
N ALA A 132 17.16 -3.54 -8.74
CA ALA A 132 17.08 -2.94 -10.08
C ALA A 132 15.94 -3.56 -10.92
N GLU A 133 15.70 -4.86 -10.82
CA GLU A 133 14.56 -5.53 -11.47
C GLU A 133 13.21 -4.99 -10.98
N ILE A 134 13.09 -4.72 -9.66
CA ILE A 134 11.88 -4.09 -9.10
C ILE A 134 11.73 -2.67 -9.64
N ALA A 135 12.81 -1.90 -9.66
CA ALA A 135 12.78 -0.52 -10.19
C ALA A 135 12.46 -0.48 -11.69
N ALA A 136 12.89 -1.49 -12.45
CA ALA A 136 12.59 -1.62 -13.88
C ALA A 136 11.09 -1.87 -14.18
N LEU A 137 10.27 -2.16 -13.16
CA LEU A 137 8.81 -2.18 -13.29
C LEU A 137 8.22 -0.77 -13.41
N HIS A 138 9.05 0.26 -13.22
CA HIS A 138 8.66 1.68 -13.25
C HIS A 138 7.40 1.96 -12.42
N PRO A 139 7.40 1.65 -11.10
CA PRO A 139 6.23 1.89 -10.28
C PRO A 139 5.87 3.38 -10.29
N ALA A 140 4.64 3.68 -10.65
CA ALA A 140 4.13 5.05 -10.57
C ALA A 140 3.84 5.46 -9.12
N TYR A 141 3.57 4.46 -8.28
CA TYR A 141 3.29 4.66 -6.85
C TYR A 141 3.99 3.60 -6.00
N ILE A 142 4.54 4.05 -4.86
CA ILE A 142 5.04 3.18 -3.80
C ILE A 142 4.19 3.44 -2.55
N ILE A 143 3.46 2.41 -2.09
CA ILE A 143 2.68 2.43 -0.86
C ILE A 143 3.57 1.87 0.24
N MET A 144 3.73 2.61 1.33
CA MET A 144 4.53 2.23 2.49
C MET A 144 3.61 2.06 3.70
N ASP A 145 3.15 0.83 3.93
CA ASP A 145 2.27 0.50 5.05
C ASP A 145 3.09 0.35 6.34
N GLU A 146 2.57 0.94 7.44
CA GLU A 146 3.27 1.07 8.72
C GLU A 146 4.70 1.60 8.56
N PHE A 147 4.83 2.70 7.81
CA PHE A 147 6.11 3.27 7.38
C PHE A 147 7.05 3.64 8.54
N HIS A 148 6.54 3.81 9.76
CA HIS A 148 7.39 4.00 10.94
C HIS A 148 8.39 2.85 11.12
N ARG A 149 8.10 1.67 10.58
CA ARG A 149 9.01 0.52 10.60
C ARG A 149 10.08 0.56 9.52
N ALA A 150 9.86 1.30 8.44
CA ALA A 150 10.81 1.39 7.32
C ALA A 150 12.16 2.00 7.71
N GLY A 151 12.22 2.77 8.79
CA GLY A 151 13.45 3.36 9.35
C GLY A 151 14.25 2.45 10.25
N ALA A 152 13.89 1.17 10.43
CA ALA A 152 14.67 0.24 11.25
C ALA A 152 16.10 0.13 10.73
N GLU A 153 17.07 0.06 11.65
CA GLU A 153 18.51 0.07 11.38
C GLU A 153 18.92 -0.88 10.25
N HIS A 154 18.27 -2.04 10.17
CA HIS A 154 18.58 -3.03 9.14
C HIS A 154 17.76 -2.87 7.84
N TRP A 155 16.57 -2.24 7.87
CA TRP A 155 15.71 -2.12 6.69
C TRP A 155 15.84 -0.78 5.98
N GLY A 156 16.16 0.27 6.75
CA GLY A 156 16.15 1.65 6.27
C GLY A 156 17.07 1.88 5.08
N GLU A 157 18.27 1.33 5.10
CA GLU A 157 19.23 1.44 3.99
C GLU A 157 18.68 0.82 2.69
N ARG A 158 18.08 -0.36 2.77
CA ARG A 158 17.51 -1.05 1.59
C ARG A 158 16.27 -0.36 1.05
N VAL A 159 15.44 0.16 1.94
CA VAL A 159 14.28 0.98 1.55
C VAL A 159 14.75 2.24 0.83
N GLN A 160 15.69 2.99 1.42
CA GLN A 160 16.25 4.21 0.79
C GLN A 160 16.86 3.91 -0.59
N LYS A 161 17.57 2.80 -0.72
CA LYS A 161 18.15 2.38 -1.98
C LYS A 161 17.10 2.08 -3.04
N LEU A 162 16.03 1.36 -2.68
CA LEU A 162 14.91 1.12 -3.58
C LEU A 162 14.23 2.42 -4.00
N LEU A 163 13.98 3.34 -3.05
CA LEU A 163 13.40 4.65 -3.35
C LEU A 163 14.28 5.48 -4.28
N ALA A 164 15.60 5.44 -4.10
CA ALA A 164 16.56 6.12 -4.97
C ALA A 164 16.57 5.55 -6.40
N LEU A 165 16.27 4.25 -6.58
CA LEU A 165 16.12 3.62 -7.89
C LEU A 165 14.77 3.95 -8.57
N CYS A 166 13.80 4.48 -7.82
CA CYS A 166 12.47 4.84 -8.32
C CYS A 166 12.17 6.34 -8.10
N PRO A 167 12.98 7.27 -8.63
CA PRO A 167 12.89 8.70 -8.29
C PRO A 167 11.59 9.37 -8.74
N ASP A 168 10.93 8.83 -9.75
CA ASP A 168 9.67 9.37 -10.30
C ASP A 168 8.42 8.79 -9.62
N ALA A 169 8.59 7.77 -8.77
CA ALA A 169 7.48 7.15 -8.06
C ALA A 169 6.91 8.08 -6.99
N LYS A 170 5.59 8.19 -6.93
CA LYS A 170 4.89 8.90 -5.86
C LYS A 170 4.79 8.02 -4.62
N LEU A 171 5.05 8.60 -3.44
CA LEU A 171 5.09 7.87 -2.17
C LEU A 171 3.83 8.13 -1.34
N LEU A 172 3.04 7.08 -1.07
CA LEU A 172 1.94 7.12 -0.11
C LEU A 172 2.34 6.34 1.15
N GLY A 173 2.43 7.04 2.28
CA GLY A 173 2.69 6.43 3.59
C GLY A 173 1.42 6.26 4.41
N LEU A 174 1.25 5.10 5.04
CA LEU A 174 0.17 4.80 5.98
C LEU A 174 0.78 4.34 7.30
N THR A 175 0.35 4.90 8.43
CA THR A 175 0.83 4.45 9.74
C THR A 175 -0.14 4.84 10.86
N ALA A 176 0.00 4.19 12.01
CA ALA A 176 -0.66 4.61 13.25
C ALA A 176 0.16 5.65 14.03
N THR A 177 1.46 5.71 13.81
CA THR A 177 2.38 6.69 14.37
C THR A 177 3.49 7.01 13.39
N ASN A 178 3.87 8.28 13.28
CA ASN A 178 5.02 8.71 12.50
C ASN A 178 6.33 8.67 13.31
N VAL A 179 6.25 8.59 14.63
CA VAL A 179 7.40 8.60 15.53
C VAL A 179 7.89 7.19 15.80
N ARG A 180 9.18 6.97 15.60
CA ARG A 180 9.88 5.74 15.93
C ARG A 180 10.56 5.87 17.28
N TYR A 181 9.90 5.41 18.34
CA TYR A 181 10.37 5.54 19.72
C TYR A 181 11.63 4.72 20.04
N LEU A 182 11.91 3.67 19.27
CA LEU A 182 13.04 2.78 19.50
C LEU A 182 14.40 3.38 19.08
N ASP A 183 14.39 4.39 18.19
CA ASP A 183 15.59 4.98 17.60
C ASP A 183 15.60 6.50 17.85
N ASN A 184 15.76 6.93 19.08
CA ASN A 184 15.85 8.36 19.45
C ASN A 184 14.68 9.24 18.97
N ASN A 185 13.45 8.70 18.94
CA ASN A 185 12.24 9.42 18.53
C ASN A 185 12.32 10.00 17.10
N ARG A 186 12.91 9.25 16.16
CA ARG A 186 12.98 9.67 14.76
C ARG A 186 11.57 9.90 14.19
N ASP A 187 11.36 11.05 13.54
CA ASP A 187 10.14 11.32 12.79
C ASP A 187 10.26 10.77 11.37
N MET A 188 9.60 9.65 11.15
CA MET A 188 9.63 8.98 9.86
C MET A 188 8.81 9.69 8.78
N ALA A 189 7.84 10.54 9.16
CA ALA A 189 7.14 11.38 8.20
C ALA A 189 8.06 12.48 7.66
N GLU A 190 8.91 13.07 8.52
CA GLU A 190 9.92 14.03 8.07
C GLU A 190 10.95 13.35 7.15
N GLU A 191 11.50 12.20 7.56
CA GLU A 191 12.57 11.53 6.83
C GLU A 191 12.16 10.97 5.47
N LEU A 192 10.96 10.38 5.34
CA LEU A 192 10.51 9.71 4.11
C LEU A 192 9.59 10.58 3.25
N PHE A 193 8.82 11.45 3.89
CA PHE A 193 7.76 12.22 3.24
C PHE A 193 7.96 13.73 3.32
N ASP A 194 9.14 14.22 3.76
CA ASP A 194 9.47 15.65 3.91
C ASP A 194 8.41 16.36 4.78
N GLY A 195 7.94 15.70 5.85
CA GLY A 195 6.90 16.21 6.74
C GLY A 195 5.51 16.37 6.13
N ARG A 196 5.26 15.78 4.96
CA ARG A 196 4.00 15.94 4.20
C ARG A 196 2.90 15.02 4.71
N ILE A 197 2.30 15.40 5.83
CA ILE A 197 1.17 14.68 6.42
C ILE A 197 -0.12 15.25 5.83
N ALA A 198 -0.79 14.44 5.01
CA ALA A 198 -2.05 14.79 4.35
C ALA A 198 -3.25 14.70 5.28
N SER A 199 -3.21 13.77 6.23
CA SER A 199 -4.26 13.58 7.22
C SER A 199 -3.69 12.96 8.48
N GLU A 200 -4.07 13.51 9.61
CA GLU A 200 -3.71 13.02 10.93
C GLU A 200 -4.96 12.88 11.80
N MET A 201 -5.02 11.82 12.61
CA MET A 201 -6.08 11.57 13.57
C MET A 201 -5.47 10.88 14.81
N THR A 202 -5.74 11.42 15.98
CA THR A 202 -5.35 10.78 17.23
C THR A 202 -6.34 9.67 17.62
N LEU A 203 -5.91 8.78 18.52
CA LEU A 203 -6.82 7.74 19.06
C LEU A 203 -8.03 8.36 19.75
N SER A 204 -7.83 9.43 20.54
CA SER A 204 -8.92 10.13 21.23
C SER A 204 -9.92 10.73 20.23
N GLU A 205 -9.43 11.35 19.15
CA GLU A 205 -10.31 11.87 18.10
C GLU A 205 -11.09 10.76 17.38
N ALA A 206 -10.45 9.60 17.12
CA ALA A 206 -11.11 8.47 16.49
C ALA A 206 -12.26 7.94 17.35
N ILE A 207 -12.07 7.87 18.67
CA ILE A 207 -13.11 7.46 19.63
C ILE A 207 -14.23 8.52 19.71
N VAL A 208 -13.88 9.79 19.89
CA VAL A 208 -14.88 10.87 19.97
C VAL A 208 -15.73 10.98 18.72
N ARG A 209 -15.16 10.72 17.55
CA ARG A 209 -15.87 10.72 16.27
C ARG A 209 -16.63 9.42 15.97
N GLY A 210 -16.56 8.42 16.87
CA GLY A 210 -17.19 7.10 16.67
C GLY A 210 -16.57 6.26 15.54
N VAL A 211 -15.34 6.58 15.13
CA VAL A 211 -14.58 5.80 14.16
C VAL A 211 -14.05 4.51 14.78
N LEU A 212 -13.68 4.59 16.06
CA LEU A 212 -13.26 3.44 16.88
C LEU A 212 -14.14 3.33 18.11
N PRO A 213 -14.36 2.10 18.64
CA PRO A 213 -15.06 1.91 19.91
C PRO A 213 -14.26 2.54 21.06
N ALA A 214 -14.99 2.92 22.15
CA ALA A 214 -14.42 3.46 23.37
C ALA A 214 -13.78 2.34 24.23
#